data_da7271354b9f548a64036a5e98a85ed5
#
_entry.id   da7271354b9f548a64036a5e98a85ed5
#
_cell.length_a   1.000
_cell.length_b   1.000
_cell.length_c   1.000
_cell.angle_alpha   90.00
_cell.angle_beta   90.00
_cell.angle_gamma   90.00
#
_symmetry.space_group_name_H-M   'P 1'
#
loop_
_entity.id
_entity.type
_entity.pdbx_description
1 polymer ?
#
loop_
_entity_poly.entity_id
_entity_poly.type
_entity_poly.pdbx_seq_one_letter_code
_entity_poly.pdbx_strand_id
1 'polypeptide(L)'
;MDRAYDEIASQVNIPGFRKGKVPAAILDQRVGRGAIIGQAINDNLDEFYRQALEETGLSPLGQPSADVKSSPDEKTLEGNLEVEVEVEVRPEITLKDYKGLELEVDEAKVSKKDVDAELEALQARFGSLVTVDRPAKTGDFTSIDLKASIDGELIDEAEGISYEIGSGNLLDGTDEALLTLTAGESTTFKSVLVGGDHAGKEAEVNVTLQSVKERDLPKADDDFAQLASEFDTLEELRKDLEQKALEGMAQKQRVQAREKALDKLIATVDVPLSEEVIEREVHSHLEGEGRLEDDKHRAEVVEESEKSFRSQMILDEIAKVEDIKPEDQELINYLVESATQYGMQPNDFIQTISQNGQIGMFASELSRRKALDFLVDNAKIVDGKGKAIKFEKAEDKDS
;
A
#
# COMPACT_ATOMS: atom_id res chain seq x y z
N MET A 1 -8.24 20.45 37.00
CA MET A 1 -9.50 21.17 37.27
C MET A 1 -9.58 22.48 36.53
N ASP A 2 -8.64 23.45 36.76
CA ASP A 2 -8.73 24.80 36.15
C ASP A 2 -8.88 24.74 34.63
N ARG A 3 -8.07 23.91 33.96
CA ARG A 3 -8.14 23.70 32.51
C ARG A 3 -9.52 23.17 32.06
N ALA A 4 -10.11 22.24 32.82
CA ALA A 4 -11.45 21.70 32.54
C ALA A 4 -12.54 22.77 32.69
N TYR A 5 -12.42 23.66 33.67
CA TYR A 5 -13.33 24.82 33.78
C TYR A 5 -13.22 25.75 32.56
N ASP A 6 -12.02 26.07 32.10
CA ASP A 6 -11.80 26.94 30.94
C ASP A 6 -12.36 26.30 29.67
N GLU A 7 -12.19 25.00 29.49
CA GLU A 7 -12.65 24.26 28.34
C GLU A 7 -14.19 24.18 28.29
N ILE A 8 -14.82 23.79 29.40
CA ILE A 8 -16.28 23.77 29.48
C ILE A 8 -16.87 25.18 29.34
N ALA A 9 -16.23 26.22 29.93
CA ALA A 9 -16.67 27.60 29.73
C ALA A 9 -16.64 28.03 28.26
N SER A 10 -15.71 27.47 27.49
CA SER A 10 -15.60 27.73 26.04
C SER A 10 -16.64 27.00 25.20
N GLN A 11 -17.18 25.89 25.69
CA GLN A 11 -18.16 25.07 24.96
C GLN A 11 -19.60 25.44 25.25
N VAL A 12 -19.91 25.86 26.50
CA VAL A 12 -21.29 26.17 26.95
C VAL A 12 -21.68 27.62 26.69
N ASN A 13 -22.96 27.83 26.40
CA ASN A 13 -23.56 29.15 26.28
C ASN A 13 -24.49 29.40 27.48
N ILE A 14 -24.03 30.22 28.43
CA ILE A 14 -24.83 30.56 29.63
C ILE A 14 -25.35 31.99 29.51
N PRO A 15 -26.67 32.20 29.55
CA PRO A 15 -27.25 33.53 29.46
C PRO A 15 -26.68 34.48 30.51
N GLY A 16 -26.28 35.66 30.08
CA GLY A 16 -25.67 36.69 30.93
C GLY A 16 -24.15 36.68 31.03
N PHE A 17 -23.48 35.69 30.42
CA PHE A 17 -22.02 35.59 30.41
C PHE A 17 -21.48 35.45 28.97
N ARG A 18 -20.33 36.03 28.73
CA ARG A 18 -19.61 35.85 27.47
C ARG A 18 -19.00 34.42 27.44
N LYS A 19 -19.11 33.74 26.32
CA LYS A 19 -18.50 32.42 26.09
C LYS A 19 -17.00 32.42 26.45
N GLY A 20 -16.55 31.45 27.24
CA GLY A 20 -15.19 31.36 27.76
C GLY A 20 -14.87 32.30 28.94
N LYS A 21 -15.87 33.02 29.51
CA LYS A 21 -15.70 33.93 30.67
C LYS A 21 -16.76 33.69 31.73
N VAL A 22 -17.20 32.45 31.87
CA VAL A 22 -18.17 32.04 32.87
C VAL A 22 -17.40 31.73 34.19
N PRO A 23 -17.75 32.32 35.36
CA PRO A 23 -17.11 31.94 36.60
C PRO A 23 -17.35 30.49 37.01
N ALA A 24 -16.36 29.83 37.62
CA ALA A 24 -16.43 28.42 38.02
C ALA A 24 -17.68 28.09 38.85
N ALA A 25 -18.05 28.96 39.83
CA ALA A 25 -19.25 28.74 40.64
C ALA A 25 -20.55 28.73 39.83
N ILE A 26 -20.63 29.43 38.74
CA ILE A 26 -21.81 29.38 37.82
C ILE A 26 -21.79 28.14 37.00
N LEU A 27 -20.61 27.66 36.55
CA LEU A 27 -20.44 26.38 35.85
C LEU A 27 -20.86 25.23 36.77
N ASP A 28 -20.37 25.20 38.01
CA ASP A 28 -20.78 24.18 39.00
C ASP A 28 -22.32 24.14 39.20
N GLN A 29 -22.97 25.31 39.23
CA GLN A 29 -24.43 25.38 39.42
C GLN A 29 -25.22 24.99 38.17
N ARG A 30 -24.71 25.27 36.94
CA ARG A 30 -25.45 25.10 35.71
C ARG A 30 -25.13 23.81 34.96
N VAL A 31 -23.88 23.40 34.99
CA VAL A 31 -23.38 22.22 34.29
C VAL A 31 -23.23 21.04 35.25
N GLY A 32 -22.93 21.35 36.53
CA GLY A 32 -22.66 20.35 37.55
C GLY A 32 -21.17 20.08 37.72
N ARG A 33 -20.72 19.96 38.96
CA ARG A 33 -19.31 19.74 39.26
C ARG A 33 -18.81 18.37 38.79
N GLY A 34 -19.70 17.37 38.77
CA GLY A 34 -19.39 16.04 38.19
C GLY A 34 -18.97 16.10 36.74
N ALA A 35 -19.63 16.94 35.93
CA ALA A 35 -19.24 17.12 34.53
C ALA A 35 -17.85 17.78 34.38
N ILE A 36 -17.51 18.70 35.28
CA ILE A 36 -16.16 19.32 35.30
C ILE A 36 -15.09 18.29 35.67
N ILE A 37 -15.38 17.42 36.65
CA ILE A 37 -14.50 16.31 37.04
C ILE A 37 -14.33 15.35 35.87
N GLY A 38 -15.45 14.96 35.23
CA GLY A 38 -15.41 14.10 34.04
C GLY A 38 -14.53 14.66 32.93
N GLN A 39 -14.66 15.96 32.62
CA GLN A 39 -13.79 16.64 31.65
C GLN A 39 -12.32 16.61 32.08
N ALA A 40 -12.04 16.90 33.35
CA ALA A 40 -10.67 16.88 33.87
C ALA A 40 -10.04 15.48 33.82
N ILE A 41 -10.82 14.42 34.04
CA ILE A 41 -10.38 13.03 33.89
C ILE A 41 -10.07 12.77 32.42
N ASN A 42 -11.00 13.09 31.53
CA ASN A 42 -10.85 12.85 30.09
C ASN A 42 -9.63 13.57 29.50
N ASP A 43 -9.38 14.82 29.91
CA ASP A 43 -8.23 15.61 29.46
C ASP A 43 -6.87 15.02 29.88
N ASN A 44 -6.84 14.13 30.88
CA ASN A 44 -5.61 13.53 31.39
C ASN A 44 -5.54 12.01 31.16
N LEU A 45 -6.55 11.39 30.54
CA LEU A 45 -6.54 9.95 30.28
C LEU A 45 -5.35 9.49 29.46
N ASP A 46 -5.02 10.20 28.41
CA ASP A 46 -3.87 9.89 27.56
C ASP A 46 -2.54 9.94 28.32
N GLU A 47 -2.40 10.90 29.22
CA GLU A 47 -1.21 11.03 30.06
C GLU A 47 -1.10 9.88 31.06
N PHE A 48 -2.22 9.51 31.72
CA PHE A 48 -2.25 8.39 32.65
C PHE A 48 -1.99 7.07 31.94
N TYR A 49 -2.53 6.90 30.75
CA TYR A 49 -2.29 5.72 29.93
C TYR A 49 -0.80 5.61 29.53
N ARG A 50 -0.21 6.69 29.06
CA ARG A 50 1.20 6.72 28.69
C ARG A 50 2.10 6.38 29.88
N GLN A 51 1.85 6.95 31.06
CA GLN A 51 2.60 6.65 32.28
C GLN A 51 2.46 5.17 32.68
N ALA A 52 1.26 4.61 32.59
CA ALA A 52 1.03 3.20 32.88
C ALA A 52 1.78 2.27 31.91
N LEU A 53 1.85 2.62 30.62
CA LEU A 53 2.66 1.88 29.64
C LEU A 53 4.16 1.96 29.93
N GLU A 54 4.67 3.14 30.29
CA GLU A 54 6.08 3.32 30.66
C GLU A 54 6.45 2.48 31.90
N GLU A 55 5.58 2.47 32.92
CA GLU A 55 5.80 1.70 34.15
C GLU A 55 5.70 0.18 33.94
N THR A 56 4.79 -0.27 33.07
CA THR A 56 4.57 -1.70 32.82
C THR A 56 5.47 -2.29 31.73
N GLY A 57 6.03 -1.43 30.86
CA GLY A 57 6.81 -1.83 29.70
C GLY A 57 6.01 -2.57 28.63
N LEU A 58 4.69 -2.47 28.66
CA LEU A 58 3.80 -3.11 27.69
C LEU A 58 3.80 -2.36 26.36
N SER A 59 3.67 -3.12 25.26
CA SER A 59 3.54 -2.59 23.90
C SER A 59 2.11 -2.80 23.42
N PRO A 60 1.27 -1.75 23.39
CA PRO A 60 -0.13 -1.89 23.03
C PRO A 60 -0.34 -2.17 21.54
N LEU A 61 -1.43 -2.88 21.25
CA LEU A 61 -1.98 -3.09 19.93
C LEU A 61 -3.35 -2.42 19.85
N GLY A 62 -3.51 -1.45 18.94
CA GLY A 62 -4.79 -0.75 18.77
C GLY A 62 -5.08 0.29 19.86
N GLN A 63 -6.36 0.66 19.95
CA GLN A 63 -6.83 1.69 20.90
C GLN A 63 -7.22 1.07 22.23
N PRO A 64 -6.85 1.69 23.37
CA PRO A 64 -7.28 1.23 24.67
C PRO A 64 -8.78 1.52 24.91
N SER A 65 -9.43 0.67 25.68
CA SER A 65 -10.72 0.95 26.33
C SER A 65 -10.46 1.41 27.75
N ALA A 66 -11.07 2.50 28.19
CA ALA A 66 -10.89 3.04 29.52
C ALA A 66 -12.23 3.17 30.25
N ASP A 67 -12.31 2.61 31.45
CA ASP A 67 -13.49 2.67 32.30
C ASP A 67 -13.14 3.30 33.67
N VAL A 68 -13.88 4.32 34.06
CA VAL A 68 -13.70 5.00 35.36
C VAL A 68 -14.46 4.26 36.44
N LYS A 69 -13.75 3.47 37.25
CA LYS A 69 -14.37 2.67 38.35
C LYS A 69 -14.71 3.52 39.55
N SER A 70 -13.89 4.51 39.90
CA SER A 70 -14.21 5.46 40.95
C SER A 70 -13.70 6.85 40.63
N SER A 71 -14.40 7.86 41.09
CA SER A 71 -13.99 9.26 40.94
C SER A 71 -14.05 9.97 42.33
N PRO A 72 -13.27 11.03 42.52
CA PRO A 72 -13.35 11.85 43.74
C PRO A 72 -14.75 12.39 43.97
N ASP A 73 -15.10 12.56 45.28
CA ASP A 73 -16.40 13.13 45.67
C ASP A 73 -16.57 14.54 45.03
N GLU A 74 -17.74 14.78 44.45
CA GLU A 74 -18.01 16.02 43.70
C GLU A 74 -17.95 17.28 44.56
N LYS A 75 -18.19 17.18 45.88
CA LYS A 75 -18.24 18.34 46.78
C LYS A 75 -16.93 18.59 47.47
N THR A 76 -16.30 17.53 47.99
CA THR A 76 -15.06 17.64 48.79
C THR A 76 -13.80 17.49 47.94
N LEU A 77 -13.90 16.86 46.77
CA LEU A 77 -12.79 16.39 45.92
C LEU A 77 -11.90 15.38 46.67
N GLU A 78 -12.41 14.76 47.73
CA GLU A 78 -11.74 13.67 48.45
C GLU A 78 -12.00 12.33 47.78
N GLY A 79 -11.05 11.42 47.91
CA GLY A 79 -11.11 10.10 47.30
C GLY A 79 -10.09 9.93 46.18
N ASN A 80 -10.01 8.72 45.66
CA ASN A 80 -9.09 8.36 44.60
C ASN A 80 -9.82 8.29 43.27
N LEU A 81 -9.16 8.67 42.22
CA LEU A 81 -9.52 8.32 40.86
C LEU A 81 -8.96 6.93 40.58
N GLU A 82 -9.85 6.02 40.15
CA GLU A 82 -9.49 4.68 39.70
C GLU A 82 -10.01 4.49 38.28
N VAL A 83 -9.08 4.27 37.37
CA VAL A 83 -9.36 4.04 35.95
C VAL A 83 -8.82 2.66 35.60
N GLU A 84 -9.69 1.82 35.09
CA GLU A 84 -9.32 0.52 34.50
C GLU A 84 -9.13 0.73 33.01
N VAL A 85 -7.94 0.39 32.52
CA VAL A 85 -7.63 0.47 31.09
C VAL A 85 -7.38 -0.94 30.57
N GLU A 86 -8.18 -1.34 29.59
CA GLU A 86 -8.04 -2.60 28.88
C GLU A 86 -7.44 -2.30 27.49
N VAL A 87 -6.36 -2.97 27.17
CA VAL A 87 -5.69 -2.84 25.90
C VAL A 87 -5.08 -4.17 25.50
N GLU A 88 -5.19 -4.51 24.25
CA GLU A 88 -4.46 -5.65 23.70
C GLU A 88 -2.98 -5.33 23.63
N VAL A 89 -2.15 -6.29 23.98
CA VAL A 89 -0.69 -6.15 23.96
C VAL A 89 -0.07 -7.09 22.93
N ARG A 90 1.10 -6.72 22.43
CA ARG A 90 1.88 -7.60 21.55
C ARG A 90 2.15 -8.92 22.24
N PRO A 91 1.87 -10.05 21.58
CA PRO A 91 2.19 -11.35 22.10
C PRO A 91 3.71 -11.55 22.20
N GLU A 92 4.16 -12.30 23.19
CA GLU A 92 5.54 -12.78 23.23
C GLU A 92 5.72 -13.89 22.20
N ILE A 93 6.67 -13.69 21.28
CA ILE A 93 6.98 -14.62 20.20
C ILE A 93 8.33 -15.29 20.48
N THR A 94 8.36 -16.60 20.36
CA THR A 94 9.61 -17.36 20.45
C THR A 94 10.11 -17.71 19.05
N LEU A 95 11.17 -17.04 18.64
CA LEU A 95 11.82 -17.32 17.36
C LEU A 95 12.62 -18.63 17.43
N LYS A 96 12.41 -19.54 16.48
CA LYS A 96 13.14 -20.80 16.35
C LYS A 96 13.79 -20.86 14.97
N ASP A 97 15.07 -21.20 14.92
CA ASP A 97 15.82 -21.52 13.70
C ASP A 97 15.57 -20.60 12.48
N TYR A 98 15.50 -19.29 12.74
CA TYR A 98 15.26 -18.28 11.68
C TYR A 98 16.53 -17.94 10.89
N LYS A 99 17.73 -18.35 11.33
CA LYS A 99 19.00 -18.20 10.59
C LYS A 99 19.29 -19.44 9.77
N GLY A 100 19.87 -19.25 8.58
CA GLY A 100 20.26 -20.35 7.71
C GLY A 100 19.11 -21.10 7.08
N LEU A 101 17.97 -20.42 6.87
CA LEU A 101 16.81 -20.96 6.16
C LEU A 101 17.24 -21.50 4.78
N GLU A 102 16.78 -22.68 4.42
CA GLU A 102 16.99 -23.26 3.09
C GLU A 102 15.86 -22.81 2.18
N LEU A 103 16.16 -22.00 1.17
CA LEU A 103 15.19 -21.40 0.26
C LEU A 103 15.50 -21.85 -1.17
N GLU A 104 14.47 -22.25 -1.90
CA GLU A 104 14.57 -22.56 -3.32
C GLU A 104 13.88 -21.46 -4.13
N VAL A 105 14.59 -20.87 -5.09
CA VAL A 105 14.07 -19.83 -5.98
C VAL A 105 14.20 -20.28 -7.43
N ASP A 106 13.50 -19.61 -8.33
CA ASP A 106 13.56 -19.90 -9.76
C ASP A 106 14.97 -19.63 -10.33
N GLU A 107 15.34 -20.34 -11.40
CA GLU A 107 16.62 -20.12 -12.08
C GLU A 107 16.61 -18.76 -12.78
N ALA A 108 17.61 -17.92 -12.52
CA ALA A 108 17.82 -16.69 -13.32
C ALA A 108 18.43 -17.07 -14.67
N LYS A 109 17.58 -17.24 -15.67
CA LYS A 109 17.99 -17.55 -17.02
C LYS A 109 17.39 -16.55 -18.00
N VAL A 110 18.26 -15.76 -18.61
CA VAL A 110 17.89 -14.90 -19.72
C VAL A 110 17.98 -15.69 -21.01
N SER A 111 16.92 -15.74 -21.76
CA SER A 111 16.90 -16.30 -23.10
C SER A 111 17.09 -15.22 -24.17
N LYS A 112 17.43 -15.64 -25.38
CA LYS A 112 17.47 -14.68 -26.50
C LYS A 112 16.13 -13.97 -26.71
N LYS A 113 15.01 -14.65 -26.42
CA LYS A 113 13.68 -14.05 -26.53
C LYS A 113 13.47 -12.90 -25.55
N ASP A 114 14.02 -13.02 -24.33
CA ASP A 114 13.90 -11.97 -23.33
C ASP A 114 14.70 -10.73 -23.76
N VAL A 115 15.91 -10.93 -24.30
CA VAL A 115 16.71 -9.83 -24.86
C VAL A 115 16.05 -9.21 -26.10
N ASP A 116 15.46 -10.03 -26.97
CA ASP A 116 14.74 -9.54 -28.14
C ASP A 116 13.48 -8.74 -27.73
N ALA A 117 12.77 -9.17 -26.68
CA ALA A 117 11.61 -8.45 -26.16
C ALA A 117 12.02 -7.09 -25.53
N GLU A 118 13.13 -7.03 -24.80
CA GLU A 118 13.68 -5.76 -24.27
C GLU A 118 14.12 -4.82 -25.40
N LEU A 119 14.74 -5.36 -26.44
CA LEU A 119 15.11 -4.59 -27.62
C LEU A 119 13.89 -4.04 -28.36
N GLU A 120 12.86 -4.86 -28.53
CA GLU A 120 11.58 -4.45 -29.15
C GLU A 120 10.88 -3.38 -28.30
N ALA A 121 10.86 -3.53 -26.97
CA ALA A 121 10.34 -2.53 -26.06
C ALA A 121 11.12 -1.20 -26.16
N LEU A 122 12.44 -1.25 -26.34
CA LEU A 122 13.26 -0.08 -26.58
C LEU A 122 12.94 0.55 -27.94
N GLN A 123 12.85 -0.26 -29.02
CA GLN A 123 12.46 0.21 -30.35
C GLN A 123 11.07 0.88 -30.33
N ALA A 124 10.13 0.34 -29.54
CA ALA A 124 8.78 0.88 -29.41
C ALA A 124 8.76 2.34 -28.89
N ARG A 125 9.74 2.73 -28.08
CA ARG A 125 9.87 4.13 -27.57
C ARG A 125 10.28 5.11 -28.67
N PHE A 126 10.95 4.64 -29.72
CA PHE A 126 11.42 5.43 -30.86
C PHE A 126 10.56 5.18 -32.11
N GLY A 127 9.52 4.32 -32.00
CA GLY A 127 8.62 4.03 -33.09
C GLY A 127 7.69 5.19 -33.42
N SER A 128 7.31 5.27 -34.68
CA SER A 128 6.30 6.24 -35.16
C SER A 128 4.97 5.54 -35.41
N LEU A 129 3.86 6.25 -35.25
CA LEU A 129 2.53 5.73 -35.53
C LEU A 129 2.16 6.04 -36.99
N VAL A 130 1.95 4.99 -37.77
CA VAL A 130 1.60 5.07 -39.18
C VAL A 130 0.16 4.55 -39.38
N THR A 131 -0.68 5.34 -40.04
CA THR A 131 -2.06 4.93 -40.36
C THR A 131 -2.04 3.79 -41.37
N VAL A 132 -2.83 2.75 -41.06
CA VAL A 132 -2.95 1.57 -41.90
C VAL A 132 -4.40 1.32 -42.27
N ASP A 133 -4.61 0.80 -43.49
CA ASP A 133 -5.94 0.43 -44.00
C ASP A 133 -6.06 -1.10 -44.05
N ARG A 134 -6.21 -1.68 -42.88
CA ARG A 134 -6.38 -3.11 -42.65
C ARG A 134 -7.15 -3.34 -41.36
N PRO A 135 -7.68 -4.57 -41.18
CA PRO A 135 -8.27 -4.94 -39.90
C PRO A 135 -7.30 -4.72 -38.70
N ALA A 136 -7.85 -4.23 -37.60
CA ALA A 136 -7.10 -3.97 -36.40
C ALA A 136 -6.59 -5.28 -35.75
N LYS A 137 -5.44 -5.19 -35.10
CA LYS A 137 -4.76 -6.27 -34.39
C LYS A 137 -4.33 -5.83 -33.01
N THR A 138 -4.03 -6.79 -32.14
CA THR A 138 -3.39 -6.53 -30.84
C THR A 138 -2.09 -5.74 -31.06
N GLY A 139 -1.89 -4.68 -30.26
CA GLY A 139 -0.74 -3.75 -30.35
C GLY A 139 -0.96 -2.57 -31.30
N ASP A 140 -2.06 -2.52 -32.06
CA ASP A 140 -2.40 -1.35 -32.86
C ASP A 140 -2.96 -0.21 -31.98
N PHE A 141 -2.65 1.02 -32.36
CA PHE A 141 -3.21 2.22 -31.78
C PHE A 141 -4.44 2.66 -32.56
N THR A 142 -5.53 2.83 -31.86
CA THR A 142 -6.80 3.16 -32.50
C THR A 142 -7.35 4.48 -31.98
N SER A 143 -8.16 5.14 -32.82
CA SER A 143 -9.11 6.16 -32.37
C SER A 143 -10.50 5.54 -32.44
N ILE A 144 -11.20 5.53 -31.31
CA ILE A 144 -12.51 4.92 -31.18
C ILE A 144 -13.52 5.85 -30.58
N ASP A 145 -14.79 5.64 -30.92
CA ASP A 145 -15.91 6.23 -30.22
C ASP A 145 -16.67 5.13 -29.48
N LEU A 146 -17.07 5.42 -28.25
CA LEU A 146 -17.83 4.51 -27.39
C LEU A 146 -19.18 5.14 -27.05
N LYS A 147 -20.26 4.33 -27.10
CA LYS A 147 -21.58 4.69 -26.63
C LYS A 147 -22.13 3.58 -25.77
N ALA A 148 -22.38 3.88 -24.50
CA ALA A 148 -22.94 2.94 -23.55
C ALA A 148 -24.42 3.18 -23.34
N SER A 149 -25.23 2.10 -23.39
CA SER A 149 -26.68 2.15 -23.18
C SER A 149 -27.14 1.05 -22.22
N ILE A 150 -28.16 1.37 -21.41
CA ILE A 150 -28.87 0.40 -20.56
C ILE A 150 -30.34 0.42 -20.96
N ASP A 151 -30.92 -0.74 -21.24
CA ASP A 151 -32.31 -0.91 -21.68
C ASP A 151 -32.67 -0.02 -22.89
N GLY A 152 -31.70 0.28 -23.76
CA GLY A 152 -31.87 1.13 -24.96
C GLY A 152 -31.79 2.64 -24.70
N GLU A 153 -31.56 3.08 -23.49
CA GLU A 153 -31.30 4.48 -23.14
C GLU A 153 -29.79 4.75 -23.11
N LEU A 154 -29.34 5.75 -23.87
CA LEU A 154 -27.95 6.19 -23.89
C LEU A 154 -27.60 6.83 -22.54
N ILE A 155 -26.58 6.28 -21.86
CA ILE A 155 -26.16 6.70 -20.55
C ILE A 155 -24.80 7.40 -20.56
N ASP A 156 -23.94 7.07 -21.52
CA ASP A 156 -22.61 7.68 -21.66
C ASP A 156 -22.13 7.61 -23.12
N GLU A 157 -21.35 8.59 -23.53
CA GLU A 157 -20.77 8.70 -24.86
C GLU A 157 -19.41 9.38 -24.79
N ALA A 158 -18.41 8.78 -25.44
CA ALA A 158 -17.09 9.34 -25.57
C ALA A 158 -16.56 9.16 -27.00
N GLU A 159 -16.06 10.25 -27.59
CA GLU A 159 -15.57 10.27 -28.98
C GLU A 159 -14.06 10.52 -29.03
N GLY A 160 -13.39 9.92 -30.01
CA GLY A 160 -11.98 10.15 -30.32
C GLY A 160 -11.04 9.62 -29.26
N ILE A 161 -11.43 8.59 -28.52
CA ILE A 161 -10.57 7.94 -27.51
C ILE A 161 -9.40 7.30 -28.19
N SER A 162 -8.18 7.61 -27.77
CA SER A 162 -6.96 6.91 -28.20
C SER A 162 -6.79 5.64 -27.36
N TYR A 163 -6.73 4.50 -28.01
CA TYR A 163 -6.65 3.21 -27.34
C TYR A 163 -5.65 2.27 -28.04
N GLU A 164 -4.78 1.62 -27.26
CA GLU A 164 -3.92 0.53 -27.72
C GLU A 164 -4.62 -0.80 -27.47
N ILE A 165 -4.89 -1.56 -28.53
CA ILE A 165 -5.59 -2.85 -28.45
C ILE A 165 -4.68 -3.85 -27.71
N GLY A 166 -5.23 -4.47 -26.67
CA GLY A 166 -4.51 -5.40 -25.79
C GLY A 166 -3.94 -4.76 -24.54
N SER A 167 -4.14 -3.44 -24.33
CA SER A 167 -3.70 -2.77 -23.09
C SER A 167 -4.60 -3.05 -21.88
N GLY A 168 -5.86 -3.45 -22.11
CA GLY A 168 -6.82 -3.74 -21.05
C GLY A 168 -7.26 -2.52 -20.23
N ASN A 169 -6.99 -1.30 -20.71
CA ASN A 169 -7.25 -0.06 -19.97
C ASN A 169 -8.66 0.53 -20.21
N LEU A 170 -9.55 -0.21 -20.85
CA LEU A 170 -10.94 0.15 -21.08
C LEU A 170 -11.89 -0.93 -20.53
N LEU A 171 -13.16 -0.86 -20.93
CA LEU A 171 -14.18 -1.81 -20.53
C LEU A 171 -13.85 -3.24 -21.03
N ASP A 172 -14.14 -4.23 -20.19
CA ASP A 172 -13.97 -5.64 -20.56
C ASP A 172 -14.70 -5.98 -21.86
N GLY A 173 -14.03 -6.69 -22.76
CA GLY A 173 -14.55 -7.03 -24.07
C GLY A 173 -14.24 -6.01 -25.18
N THR A 174 -13.65 -4.85 -24.85
CA THR A 174 -13.28 -3.84 -25.86
C THR A 174 -12.22 -4.36 -26.82
N ASP A 175 -11.21 -5.08 -26.32
CA ASP A 175 -10.14 -5.64 -27.14
C ASP A 175 -10.69 -6.61 -28.19
N GLU A 176 -11.51 -7.57 -27.74
CA GLU A 176 -12.13 -8.55 -28.62
C GLU A 176 -13.07 -7.92 -29.64
N ALA A 177 -13.81 -6.89 -29.23
CA ALA A 177 -14.72 -6.15 -30.09
C ALA A 177 -14.01 -5.39 -31.22
N LEU A 178 -12.81 -4.86 -30.95
CA LEU A 178 -12.01 -4.12 -31.92
C LEU A 178 -11.23 -5.02 -32.88
N LEU A 179 -10.87 -6.22 -32.42
CA LEU A 179 -10.15 -7.16 -33.28
C LEU A 179 -10.95 -7.48 -34.55
N THR A 180 -10.29 -7.40 -35.68
CA THR A 180 -10.87 -7.66 -37.03
C THR A 180 -11.72 -6.53 -37.63
N LEU A 181 -12.03 -5.44 -36.88
CA LEU A 181 -12.68 -4.27 -37.47
C LEU A 181 -11.70 -3.46 -38.31
N THR A 182 -12.23 -2.85 -39.35
CA THR A 182 -11.54 -1.80 -40.14
C THR A 182 -12.06 -0.42 -39.81
N ALA A 183 -11.30 0.60 -40.16
CA ALA A 183 -11.71 1.99 -39.93
C ALA A 183 -13.11 2.28 -40.54
N GLY A 184 -13.98 2.88 -39.75
CA GLY A 184 -15.37 3.17 -40.10
C GLY A 184 -16.37 2.07 -39.72
N GLU A 185 -15.93 0.91 -39.26
CA GLU A 185 -16.79 -0.17 -38.79
C GLU A 185 -17.14 -0.01 -37.31
N SER A 186 -18.28 -0.59 -36.91
CA SER A 186 -18.80 -0.56 -35.54
C SER A 186 -19.26 -1.95 -35.13
N THR A 187 -19.14 -2.25 -33.85
CA THR A 187 -19.73 -3.44 -33.25
C THR A 187 -20.29 -3.13 -31.86
N THR A 188 -21.09 -4.04 -31.32
CA THR A 188 -21.70 -3.88 -29.99
C THR A 188 -21.34 -5.11 -29.14
N PHE A 189 -20.94 -4.86 -27.90
CA PHE A 189 -20.64 -5.89 -26.91
C PHE A 189 -21.25 -5.51 -25.57
N LYS A 190 -21.28 -6.44 -24.62
CA LYS A 190 -21.76 -6.21 -23.27
C LYS A 190 -20.58 -6.09 -22.31
N SER A 191 -20.64 -5.12 -21.42
CA SER A 191 -19.65 -4.92 -20.40
C SER A 191 -20.24 -4.36 -19.12
N VAL A 192 -19.54 -4.54 -18.00
CA VAL A 192 -19.89 -3.95 -16.72
C VAL A 192 -19.19 -2.57 -16.61
N LEU A 193 -19.99 -1.56 -16.31
CA LEU A 193 -19.46 -0.20 -16.16
C LEU A 193 -18.63 -0.07 -14.88
N VAL A 194 -17.44 0.50 -14.98
CA VAL A 194 -16.50 0.65 -13.84
C VAL A 194 -16.62 1.98 -13.10
N GLY A 195 -17.46 2.93 -13.59
CA GLY A 195 -17.56 4.27 -12.98
C GLY A 195 -18.88 4.97 -13.23
N GLY A 196 -19.04 6.16 -12.64
CA GLY A 196 -20.23 6.99 -12.75
C GLY A 196 -21.44 6.48 -11.95
N ASP A 197 -22.61 7.06 -12.21
CA ASP A 197 -23.86 6.74 -11.49
C ASP A 197 -24.40 5.33 -11.77
N HIS A 198 -23.80 4.62 -12.73
CA HIS A 198 -24.19 3.28 -13.16
C HIS A 198 -23.09 2.24 -12.96
N ALA A 199 -22.09 2.51 -12.11
CA ALA A 199 -21.03 1.56 -11.79
C ALA A 199 -21.61 0.22 -11.33
N GLY A 200 -21.01 -0.90 -11.82
CA GLY A 200 -21.45 -2.26 -11.51
C GLY A 200 -22.64 -2.77 -12.31
N LYS A 201 -23.25 -1.96 -13.19
CA LYS A 201 -24.34 -2.40 -14.06
C LYS A 201 -23.81 -2.89 -15.41
N GLU A 202 -24.45 -3.95 -15.96
CA GLU A 202 -24.22 -4.39 -17.32
C GLU A 202 -24.83 -3.38 -18.31
N ALA A 203 -24.04 -2.96 -19.31
CA ALA A 203 -24.46 -2.09 -20.38
C ALA A 203 -24.15 -2.69 -21.75
N GLU A 204 -24.93 -2.32 -22.75
CA GLU A 204 -24.57 -2.53 -24.16
C GLU A 204 -23.67 -1.36 -24.59
N VAL A 205 -22.45 -1.73 -25.04
CA VAL A 205 -21.43 -0.77 -25.48
C VAL A 205 -21.26 -0.90 -26.99
N ASN A 206 -21.60 0.14 -27.71
CA ASN A 206 -21.30 0.25 -29.14
C ASN A 206 -19.95 0.94 -29.31
N VAL A 207 -19.01 0.28 -29.98
CA VAL A 207 -17.71 0.81 -30.33
C VAL A 207 -17.62 1.06 -31.82
N THR A 208 -17.16 2.24 -32.21
CA THR A 208 -16.88 2.61 -33.61
C THR A 208 -15.38 2.83 -33.77
N LEU A 209 -14.75 2.13 -34.68
CA LEU A 209 -13.33 2.24 -34.99
C LEU A 209 -13.12 3.36 -36.02
N GLN A 210 -12.56 4.50 -35.61
CA GLN A 210 -12.33 5.66 -36.48
C GLN A 210 -11.06 5.55 -37.31
N SER A 211 -9.98 5.08 -36.72
CA SER A 211 -8.69 4.89 -37.39
C SER A 211 -7.85 3.82 -36.72
N VAL A 212 -7.03 3.16 -37.52
CA VAL A 212 -6.02 2.20 -37.05
C VAL A 212 -4.65 2.71 -37.42
N LYS A 213 -3.75 2.68 -36.44
CA LYS A 213 -2.31 3.02 -36.62
C LYS A 213 -1.48 1.88 -36.07
N GLU A 214 -0.52 1.42 -36.85
CA GLU A 214 0.49 0.51 -36.35
C GLU A 214 1.74 1.29 -35.92
N ARG A 215 2.49 0.73 -34.98
CA ARG A 215 3.78 1.26 -34.56
C ARG A 215 4.84 0.76 -35.52
N ASP A 216 5.35 1.66 -36.36
CA ASP A 216 6.51 1.38 -37.24
C ASP A 216 7.77 1.50 -36.40
N LEU A 217 8.41 0.34 -36.18
CA LEU A 217 9.62 0.27 -35.36
C LEU A 217 10.85 0.58 -36.19
N PRO A 218 11.82 1.38 -35.69
CA PRO A 218 13.09 1.53 -36.31
C PRO A 218 13.80 0.19 -36.44
N LYS A 219 14.63 0.02 -37.46
CA LYS A 219 15.40 -1.22 -37.64
C LYS A 219 16.39 -1.39 -36.48
N ALA A 220 16.52 -2.64 -36.00
CA ALA A 220 17.51 -3.00 -35.00
C ALA A 220 18.91 -3.13 -35.71
N ASP A 221 19.64 -2.02 -35.80
CA ASP A 221 20.98 -1.94 -36.38
C ASP A 221 21.86 -0.98 -35.55
N ASP A 222 23.06 -0.73 -35.99
CA ASP A 222 24.03 0.12 -35.28
C ASP A 222 23.55 1.58 -35.21
N ASP A 223 22.86 2.06 -36.24
CA ASP A 223 22.29 3.41 -36.24
C ASP A 223 21.25 3.56 -35.14
N PHE A 224 20.42 2.50 -34.90
CA PHE A 224 19.47 2.47 -33.82
C PHE A 224 20.16 2.40 -32.45
N ALA A 225 21.25 1.63 -32.31
CA ALA A 225 22.01 1.57 -31.07
C ALA A 225 22.52 2.94 -30.63
N GLN A 226 23.09 3.68 -31.59
CA GLN A 226 23.58 5.05 -31.37
C GLN A 226 22.45 6.06 -31.08
N LEU A 227 21.28 5.87 -31.66
CA LEU A 227 20.10 6.72 -31.40
C LEU A 227 19.50 6.50 -30.02
N ALA A 228 19.41 5.24 -29.60
CA ALA A 228 18.62 4.84 -28.42
C ALA A 228 19.45 4.62 -27.15
N SER A 229 20.80 4.64 -27.27
CA SER A 229 21.70 4.34 -26.15
C SER A 229 23.05 5.06 -26.31
N GLU A 230 23.98 4.80 -25.38
CA GLU A 230 25.38 5.25 -25.42
C GLU A 230 26.31 4.31 -26.20
N PHE A 231 25.79 3.23 -26.79
CA PHE A 231 26.57 2.21 -27.48
C PHE A 231 26.66 2.49 -28.97
N ASP A 232 27.82 2.17 -29.57
CA ASP A 232 28.08 2.37 -30.98
C ASP A 232 27.55 1.24 -31.87
N THR A 233 27.33 0.06 -31.29
CA THR A 233 26.91 -1.12 -32.04
C THR A 233 25.70 -1.83 -31.41
N LEU A 234 24.90 -2.47 -32.26
CA LEU A 234 23.76 -3.29 -31.77
C LEU A 234 24.25 -4.45 -30.90
N GLU A 235 25.43 -4.99 -31.12
CA GLU A 235 25.96 -6.08 -30.28
C GLU A 235 26.25 -5.61 -28.87
N GLU A 236 26.80 -4.41 -28.69
CA GLU A 236 27.02 -3.81 -27.38
C GLU A 236 25.70 -3.52 -26.66
N LEU A 237 24.73 -2.93 -27.37
CA LEU A 237 23.40 -2.69 -26.84
C LEU A 237 22.72 -4.00 -26.37
N ARG A 238 22.82 -5.07 -27.19
CA ARG A 238 22.26 -6.38 -26.80
C ARG A 238 22.92 -6.97 -25.56
N LYS A 239 24.21 -6.79 -25.37
CA LYS A 239 24.93 -7.23 -24.16
C LYS A 239 24.47 -6.45 -22.92
N ASP A 240 24.26 -5.15 -23.06
CA ASP A 240 23.71 -4.32 -21.98
C ASP A 240 22.29 -4.74 -21.62
N LEU A 241 21.42 -4.96 -22.60
CA LEU A 241 20.05 -5.46 -22.37
C LEU A 241 20.04 -6.85 -21.73
N GLU A 242 20.96 -7.75 -22.10
CA GLU A 242 21.12 -9.06 -21.47
C GLU A 242 21.56 -8.90 -20.02
N GLN A 243 22.50 -8.00 -19.73
CA GLN A 243 22.94 -7.71 -18.36
C GLN A 243 21.80 -7.13 -17.51
N LYS A 244 21.06 -6.15 -18.03
CA LYS A 244 19.89 -5.58 -17.36
C LYS A 244 18.80 -6.61 -17.09
N ALA A 245 18.54 -7.51 -18.06
CA ALA A 245 17.59 -8.60 -17.88
C ALA A 245 18.05 -9.58 -16.79
N LEU A 246 19.35 -9.90 -16.71
CA LEU A 246 19.92 -10.72 -15.62
C LEU A 246 19.78 -10.05 -14.25
N GLU A 247 20.05 -8.76 -14.17
CA GLU A 247 19.86 -7.96 -12.95
C GLU A 247 18.38 -7.94 -12.52
N GLY A 248 17.47 -7.74 -13.47
CA GLY A 248 16.03 -7.82 -13.22
C GLY A 248 15.59 -9.19 -12.71
N MET A 249 16.16 -10.27 -13.26
CA MET A 249 15.87 -11.63 -12.77
C MET A 249 16.46 -11.88 -11.39
N ALA A 250 17.68 -11.40 -11.10
CA ALA A 250 18.26 -11.49 -9.77
C ALA A 250 17.41 -10.75 -8.73
N GLN A 251 16.85 -9.59 -9.10
CA GLN A 251 15.92 -8.87 -8.24
C GLN A 251 14.63 -9.65 -8.00
N LYS A 252 14.05 -10.27 -9.04
CA LYS A 252 12.88 -11.16 -8.89
C LYS A 252 13.18 -12.35 -7.97
N GLN A 253 14.36 -12.98 -8.12
CA GLN A 253 14.80 -14.05 -7.21
C GLN A 253 14.92 -13.56 -5.76
N ARG A 254 15.41 -12.34 -5.53
CA ARG A 254 15.49 -11.76 -4.18
C ARG A 254 14.10 -11.51 -3.57
N VAL A 255 13.15 -11.01 -4.36
CA VAL A 255 11.74 -10.88 -3.93
C VAL A 255 11.16 -12.25 -3.57
N GLN A 256 11.33 -13.25 -4.44
CA GLN A 256 10.87 -14.61 -4.19
C GLN A 256 11.52 -15.25 -2.95
N ALA A 257 12.81 -14.98 -2.72
CA ALA A 257 13.50 -15.44 -1.51
C ALA A 257 12.91 -14.79 -0.24
N ARG A 258 12.57 -13.50 -0.27
CA ARG A 258 11.90 -12.80 0.84
C ARG A 258 10.54 -13.40 1.14
N GLU A 259 9.70 -13.63 0.12
CA GLU A 259 8.39 -14.26 0.26
C GLU A 259 8.50 -15.66 0.89
N LYS A 260 9.38 -16.50 0.34
CA LYS A 260 9.59 -17.86 0.84
C LYS A 260 10.17 -17.90 2.25
N ALA A 261 11.02 -16.94 2.62
CA ALA A 261 11.52 -16.81 3.98
C ALA A 261 10.40 -16.50 4.96
N LEU A 262 9.53 -15.54 4.61
CA LEU A 262 8.35 -15.19 5.40
C LEU A 262 7.37 -16.35 5.53
N ASP A 263 7.00 -17.00 4.43
CA ASP A 263 6.06 -18.14 4.44
C ASP A 263 6.58 -19.27 5.34
N LYS A 264 7.88 -19.54 5.29
CA LYS A 264 8.51 -20.56 6.13
C LYS A 264 8.50 -20.20 7.60
N LEU A 265 8.72 -18.93 7.94
CA LEU A 265 8.66 -18.45 9.33
C LEU A 265 7.23 -18.43 9.85
N ILE A 266 6.26 -17.98 9.06
CA ILE A 266 4.84 -18.01 9.42
C ILE A 266 4.37 -19.44 9.71
N ALA A 267 4.87 -20.41 8.94
CA ALA A 267 4.52 -21.82 9.13
C ALA A 267 5.18 -22.47 10.38
N THR A 268 6.27 -21.91 10.90
CA THR A 268 7.07 -22.50 11.99
C THR A 268 7.04 -21.74 13.30
N VAL A 269 6.73 -20.45 13.26
CA VAL A 269 6.64 -19.58 14.42
C VAL A 269 5.17 -19.44 14.83
N ASP A 270 4.87 -19.80 16.07
CA ASP A 270 3.53 -19.58 16.63
C ASP A 270 3.36 -18.12 17.02
N VAL A 271 2.44 -17.44 16.33
CA VAL A 271 2.08 -16.05 16.59
C VAL A 271 0.60 -16.04 16.94
N PRO A 272 0.24 -15.90 18.22
CA PRO A 272 -1.15 -15.77 18.61
C PRO A 272 -1.74 -14.47 18.07
N LEU A 273 -2.89 -14.59 17.41
CA LEU A 273 -3.61 -13.45 16.85
C LEU A 273 -4.84 -13.15 17.72
N SER A 274 -5.13 -11.89 17.90
CA SER A 274 -6.42 -11.45 18.43
C SER A 274 -7.46 -11.40 17.31
N GLU A 275 -8.54 -12.16 17.48
CA GLU A 275 -9.68 -12.11 16.56
C GLU A 275 -10.26 -10.70 16.46
N GLU A 276 -10.25 -9.93 17.56
CA GLU A 276 -10.76 -8.57 17.58
C GLU A 276 -9.91 -7.60 16.77
N VAL A 277 -8.57 -7.72 16.82
CA VAL A 277 -7.67 -6.88 16.04
C VAL A 277 -7.84 -7.17 14.56
N ILE A 278 -7.88 -8.45 14.17
CA ILE A 278 -8.08 -8.85 12.78
C ILE A 278 -9.44 -8.39 12.26
N GLU A 279 -10.51 -8.61 13.03
CA GLU A 279 -11.85 -8.21 12.62
C GLU A 279 -11.98 -6.70 12.43
N ARG A 280 -11.37 -5.91 13.28
CA ARG A 280 -11.36 -4.44 13.16
C ARG A 280 -10.63 -3.98 11.89
N GLU A 281 -9.48 -4.59 11.57
CA GLU A 281 -8.71 -4.30 10.36
C GLU A 281 -9.51 -4.66 9.10
N VAL A 282 -10.09 -5.87 9.08
CA VAL A 282 -10.94 -6.36 7.98
C VAL A 282 -12.16 -5.46 7.78
N HIS A 283 -12.82 -5.06 8.87
CA HIS A 283 -13.97 -4.17 8.79
C HIS A 283 -13.58 -2.81 8.21
N SER A 284 -12.49 -2.21 8.70
CA SER A 284 -11.98 -0.92 8.20
C SER A 284 -11.60 -0.97 6.70
N HIS A 285 -10.96 -2.07 6.27
CA HIS A 285 -10.61 -2.30 4.88
C HIS A 285 -11.86 -2.35 3.98
N LEU A 286 -12.81 -3.22 4.32
CA LEU A 286 -14.05 -3.41 3.56
C LEU A 286 -14.95 -2.16 3.57
N GLU A 287 -14.97 -1.41 4.66
CA GLU A 287 -15.69 -0.13 4.75
C GLU A 287 -15.06 0.90 3.81
N GLY A 288 -13.73 0.98 3.78
CA GLY A 288 -12.99 1.87 2.88
C GLY A 288 -13.24 1.57 1.39
N GLU A 289 -13.48 0.31 1.05
CA GLU A 289 -13.82 -0.12 -0.31
C GLU A 289 -15.33 -0.10 -0.60
N GLY A 290 -16.18 0.11 0.41
CA GLY A 290 -17.65 0.02 0.27
C GLY A 290 -18.15 -1.41 0.00
N ARG A 291 -17.43 -2.44 0.47
CA ARG A 291 -17.67 -3.88 0.19
C ARG A 291 -17.99 -4.69 1.45
N LEU A 292 -18.62 -4.09 2.46
CA LEU A 292 -18.96 -4.75 3.72
C LEU A 292 -19.81 -6.04 3.58
N GLU A 293 -20.63 -6.12 2.53
CA GLU A 293 -21.52 -7.25 2.27
C GLU A 293 -20.91 -8.32 1.33
N ASP A 294 -19.63 -8.21 0.96
CA ASP A 294 -18.95 -9.16 0.07
C ASP A 294 -18.23 -10.24 0.89
N ASP A 295 -18.97 -11.30 1.24
CA ASP A 295 -18.46 -12.41 2.06
C ASP A 295 -17.24 -13.10 1.44
N LYS A 296 -17.16 -13.20 0.11
CA LYS A 296 -16.02 -13.83 -0.56
C LYS A 296 -14.75 -12.97 -0.40
N HIS A 297 -14.87 -11.69 -0.68
CA HIS A 297 -13.77 -10.75 -0.52
C HIS A 297 -13.35 -10.63 0.94
N ARG A 298 -14.32 -10.63 1.87
CA ARG A 298 -14.05 -10.66 3.32
C ARG A 298 -13.14 -11.83 3.71
N ALA A 299 -13.42 -13.04 3.21
CA ALA A 299 -12.58 -14.21 3.52
C ALA A 299 -11.16 -14.05 3.00
N GLU A 300 -10.98 -13.46 1.81
CA GLU A 300 -9.67 -13.15 1.23
C GLU A 300 -8.92 -12.11 2.08
N VAL A 301 -9.59 -11.03 2.49
CA VAL A 301 -9.02 -9.97 3.33
C VAL A 301 -8.64 -10.49 4.72
N VAL A 302 -9.42 -11.40 5.33
CA VAL A 302 -9.09 -12.04 6.61
C VAL A 302 -7.77 -12.80 6.49
N GLU A 303 -7.62 -13.66 5.48
CA GLU A 303 -6.40 -14.46 5.28
C GLU A 303 -5.17 -13.56 5.07
N GLU A 304 -5.33 -12.51 4.27
CA GLU A 304 -4.27 -11.55 3.97
C GLU A 304 -3.88 -10.72 5.21
N SER A 305 -4.85 -10.26 5.99
CA SER A 305 -4.64 -9.53 7.24
C SER A 305 -3.95 -10.38 8.30
N GLU A 306 -4.37 -11.64 8.48
CA GLU A 306 -3.68 -12.58 9.37
C GLU A 306 -2.24 -12.82 8.96
N LYS A 307 -1.98 -13.06 7.67
CA LYS A 307 -0.64 -13.27 7.13
C LYS A 307 0.24 -12.02 7.34
N SER A 308 -0.29 -10.85 7.04
CA SER A 308 0.38 -9.56 7.22
C SER A 308 0.75 -9.33 8.69
N PHE A 309 -0.20 -9.54 9.60
CA PHE A 309 0.01 -9.34 11.04
C PHE A 309 1.08 -10.29 11.60
N ARG A 310 1.01 -11.59 11.25
CA ARG A 310 2.05 -12.56 11.64
C ARG A 310 3.43 -12.18 11.13
N SER A 311 3.50 -11.75 9.86
CA SER A 311 4.75 -11.27 9.24
C SER A 311 5.35 -10.10 10.00
N GLN A 312 4.53 -9.10 10.32
CA GLN A 312 4.97 -7.92 11.06
C GLN A 312 5.49 -8.29 12.46
N MET A 313 4.75 -9.14 13.21
CA MET A 313 5.16 -9.57 14.54
C MET A 313 6.49 -10.32 14.51
N ILE A 314 6.68 -11.26 13.58
CA ILE A 314 7.92 -12.04 13.42
C ILE A 314 9.09 -11.11 13.08
N LEU A 315 8.90 -10.21 12.11
CA LEU A 315 9.97 -9.31 11.68
C LEU A 315 10.33 -8.27 12.74
N ASP A 316 9.37 -7.77 13.50
CA ASP A 316 9.61 -6.89 14.65
C ASP A 316 10.43 -7.59 15.72
N GLU A 317 10.12 -8.86 16.03
CA GLU A 317 10.89 -9.62 17.03
C GLU A 317 12.31 -9.95 16.50
N ILE A 318 12.47 -10.26 15.21
CA ILE A 318 13.81 -10.43 14.60
C ILE A 318 14.59 -9.12 14.68
N ALA A 319 13.99 -7.99 14.31
CA ALA A 319 14.63 -6.68 14.38
C ALA A 319 15.10 -6.36 15.81
N LYS A 320 14.29 -6.68 16.80
CA LYS A 320 14.62 -6.51 18.22
C LYS A 320 15.76 -7.41 18.68
N VAL A 321 15.71 -8.71 18.35
CA VAL A 321 16.73 -9.69 18.75
C VAL A 321 18.09 -9.42 18.10
N GLU A 322 18.10 -8.98 16.85
CA GLU A 322 19.31 -8.66 16.09
C GLU A 322 19.74 -7.19 16.20
N ASP A 323 19.03 -6.37 17.03
CA ASP A 323 19.25 -4.93 17.20
C ASP A 323 19.28 -4.14 15.87
N ILE A 324 18.41 -4.55 14.93
CA ILE A 324 18.28 -3.92 13.61
C ILE A 324 17.46 -2.64 13.75
N LYS A 325 18.12 -1.51 13.57
CA LYS A 325 17.52 -0.17 13.57
C LYS A 325 17.90 0.56 12.30
N PRO A 326 17.02 1.39 11.74
CA PRO A 326 17.43 2.28 10.66
C PRO A 326 18.35 3.38 11.18
N GLU A 327 19.33 3.75 10.37
CA GLU A 327 20.08 4.97 10.59
C GLU A 327 19.26 6.19 10.17
N ASP A 328 19.57 7.38 10.74
CA ASP A 328 18.80 8.60 10.42
C ASP A 328 18.76 8.89 8.91
N GLN A 329 19.88 8.69 8.21
CA GLN A 329 19.95 8.93 6.77
C GLN A 329 19.13 7.91 5.98
N GLU A 330 19.11 6.63 6.38
CA GLU A 330 18.29 5.59 5.75
C GLU A 330 16.81 5.92 5.90
N LEU A 331 16.40 6.38 7.09
CA LEU A 331 15.02 6.78 7.34
C LEU A 331 14.62 7.99 6.48
N ILE A 332 15.50 8.99 6.35
CA ILE A 332 15.25 10.14 5.47
C ILE A 332 15.09 9.69 4.02
N ASN A 333 15.99 8.84 3.51
CA ASN A 333 15.92 8.31 2.15
C ASN A 333 14.63 7.53 1.93
N TYR A 334 14.23 6.70 2.89
CA TYR A 334 13.00 5.93 2.85
C TYR A 334 11.75 6.83 2.82
N LEU A 335 11.72 7.91 3.61
CA LEU A 335 10.63 8.89 3.59
C LEU A 335 10.54 9.66 2.27
N VAL A 336 11.68 9.97 1.65
CA VAL A 336 11.74 10.61 0.31
C VAL A 336 11.20 9.65 -0.77
N GLU A 337 11.57 8.37 -0.72
CA GLU A 337 11.05 7.34 -1.62
C GLU A 337 9.54 7.18 -1.45
N SER A 338 9.07 7.09 -0.21
CA SER A 338 7.65 6.98 0.13
C SER A 338 6.85 8.20 -0.37
N ALA A 339 7.38 9.41 -0.22
CA ALA A 339 6.72 10.63 -0.72
C ALA A 339 6.40 10.54 -2.21
N THR A 340 7.31 9.96 -3.00
CA THR A 340 7.12 9.76 -4.44
C THR A 340 5.97 8.79 -4.72
N GLN A 341 5.84 7.71 -3.94
CA GLN A 341 4.74 6.74 -4.07
C GLN A 341 3.38 7.37 -3.74
N TYR A 342 3.35 8.29 -2.76
CA TYR A 342 2.14 9.05 -2.41
C TYR A 342 1.89 10.27 -3.32
N GLY A 343 2.71 10.50 -4.33
CA GLY A 343 2.57 11.64 -5.24
C GLY A 343 2.77 13.00 -4.57
N MET A 344 3.48 13.05 -3.44
CA MET A 344 3.73 14.26 -2.65
C MET A 344 5.16 14.75 -2.80
N GLN A 345 5.36 16.05 -2.56
CA GLN A 345 6.72 16.59 -2.44
C GLN A 345 7.37 16.07 -1.14
N PRO A 346 8.65 15.65 -1.15
CA PRO A 346 9.29 15.04 0.00
C PRO A 346 9.23 15.89 1.28
N ASN A 347 9.44 17.19 1.19
CA ASN A 347 9.41 18.08 2.34
C ASN A 347 8.01 18.17 2.97
N ASP A 348 6.96 18.23 2.15
CA ASP A 348 5.57 18.33 2.59
C ASP A 348 5.14 17.01 3.25
N PHE A 349 5.55 15.88 2.67
CA PHE A 349 5.30 14.55 3.21
C PHE A 349 5.96 14.37 4.59
N ILE A 350 7.27 14.66 4.71
CA ILE A 350 8.01 14.55 5.97
C ILE A 350 7.41 15.47 7.05
N GLN A 351 7.03 16.68 6.68
CA GLN A 351 6.38 17.61 7.61
C GLN A 351 5.03 17.06 8.10
N THR A 352 4.19 16.53 7.21
CA THR A 352 2.89 15.96 7.54
C THR A 352 3.04 14.77 8.49
N ILE A 353 3.94 13.84 8.18
CA ILE A 353 4.23 12.66 9.00
C ILE A 353 4.76 13.06 10.38
N SER A 354 5.64 14.06 10.43
CA SER A 354 6.20 14.56 11.69
C SER A 354 5.12 15.20 12.57
N GLN A 355 4.24 16.03 11.99
CA GLN A 355 3.14 16.67 12.71
C GLN A 355 2.12 15.66 13.25
N ASN A 356 1.90 14.58 12.52
CA ASN A 356 0.99 13.49 12.90
C ASN A 356 1.65 12.46 13.85
N GLY A 357 2.93 12.61 14.20
CA GLY A 357 3.65 11.67 15.06
C GLY A 357 3.90 10.29 14.42
N GLN A 358 3.86 10.18 13.09
CA GLN A 358 3.94 8.92 12.35
C GLN A 358 5.36 8.47 12.00
N ILE A 359 6.40 9.25 12.32
CA ILE A 359 7.80 8.91 12.02
C ILE A 359 8.18 7.53 12.58
N GLY A 360 7.72 7.20 13.80
CA GLY A 360 7.98 5.90 14.42
C GLY A 360 7.41 4.72 13.65
N MET A 361 6.27 4.89 12.96
CA MET A 361 5.67 3.88 12.11
C MET A 361 6.56 3.56 10.90
N PHE A 362 7.05 4.58 10.20
CA PHE A 362 7.97 4.43 9.06
C PHE A 362 9.32 3.85 9.50
N ALA A 363 9.84 4.24 10.67
CA ALA A 363 11.05 3.66 11.23
C ALA A 363 10.88 2.16 11.53
N SER A 364 9.73 1.74 12.07
CA SER A 364 9.41 0.34 12.31
C SER A 364 9.27 -0.45 11.01
N GLU A 365 8.65 0.14 9.99
CA GLU A 365 8.52 -0.49 8.67
C GLU A 365 9.89 -0.71 8.00
N LEU A 366 10.76 0.30 8.05
CA LEU A 366 12.12 0.17 7.55
C LEU A 366 12.93 -0.87 8.34
N SER A 367 12.75 -0.94 9.68
CA SER A 367 13.37 -2.00 10.50
C SER A 367 12.90 -3.39 10.07
N ARG A 368 11.62 -3.60 9.78
CA ARG A 368 11.08 -4.86 9.26
C ARG A 368 11.65 -5.21 7.88
N ARG A 369 11.76 -4.22 6.98
CA ARG A 369 12.41 -4.40 5.67
C ARG A 369 13.85 -4.87 5.83
N LYS A 370 14.63 -4.22 6.70
CA LYS A 370 16.02 -4.60 7.02
C LYS A 370 16.09 -5.99 7.67
N ALA A 371 15.17 -6.35 8.55
CA ALA A 371 15.10 -7.68 9.16
C ALA A 371 14.82 -8.77 8.12
N LEU A 372 13.99 -8.50 7.14
CA LEU A 372 13.71 -9.41 6.04
C LEU A 372 14.95 -9.58 5.12
N ASP A 373 15.67 -8.50 4.84
CA ASP A 373 16.93 -8.56 4.11
C ASP A 373 17.99 -9.36 4.88
N PHE A 374 18.10 -9.15 6.19
CA PHE A 374 18.96 -9.93 7.07
C PHE A 374 18.65 -11.44 6.99
N LEU A 375 17.38 -11.82 6.96
CA LEU A 375 16.98 -13.23 6.81
C LEU A 375 17.46 -13.81 5.48
N VAL A 376 17.27 -13.10 4.38
CA VAL A 376 17.68 -13.52 3.04
C VAL A 376 19.21 -13.61 2.93
N ASP A 377 19.92 -12.62 3.46
CA ASP A 377 21.38 -12.58 3.43
C ASP A 377 22.03 -13.71 4.25
N ASN A 378 21.34 -14.21 5.28
CA ASN A 378 21.76 -15.35 6.11
C ASN A 378 21.15 -16.69 5.69
N ALA A 379 20.34 -16.73 4.62
CA ALA A 379 19.72 -17.95 4.11
C ALA A 379 20.66 -18.74 3.20
N LYS A 380 20.40 -20.03 3.07
CA LYS A 380 20.98 -20.91 2.03
C LYS A 380 20.03 -20.95 0.85
N ILE A 381 20.33 -20.18 -0.18
CA ILE A 381 19.45 -20.04 -1.34
C ILE A 381 20.00 -20.89 -2.46
N VAL A 382 19.14 -21.71 -3.07
CA VAL A 382 19.44 -22.54 -4.23
C VAL A 382 18.40 -22.29 -5.34
N ASP A 383 18.81 -22.50 -6.59
CA ASP A 383 17.84 -22.56 -7.69
C ASP A 383 17.20 -23.95 -7.80
N GLY A 384 16.17 -24.08 -8.66
CA GLY A 384 15.48 -25.35 -8.92
C GLY A 384 16.38 -26.51 -9.42
N LYS A 385 17.68 -26.24 -9.66
CA LYS A 385 18.70 -27.24 -10.01
C LYS A 385 19.66 -27.52 -8.85
N GLY A 386 19.45 -26.90 -7.69
CA GLY A 386 20.31 -27.05 -6.51
C GLY A 386 21.60 -26.23 -6.56
N LYS A 387 21.75 -25.29 -7.51
CA LYS A 387 22.90 -24.39 -7.56
C LYS A 387 22.74 -23.28 -6.54
N ALA A 388 23.75 -23.08 -5.71
CA ALA A 388 23.75 -22.01 -4.71
C ALA A 388 23.73 -20.62 -5.38
N ILE A 389 22.84 -19.77 -4.87
CA ILE A 389 22.70 -18.37 -5.26
C ILE A 389 23.19 -17.49 -4.12
N LYS A 390 23.93 -16.45 -4.45
CA LYS A 390 24.29 -15.39 -3.51
C LYS A 390 23.83 -14.07 -4.10
N PHE A 391 23.07 -13.33 -3.32
CA PHE A 391 22.73 -11.95 -3.66
C PHE A 391 23.86 -11.02 -3.20
N GLU A 392 24.08 -9.94 -3.94
CA GLU A 392 24.88 -8.82 -3.44
C GLU A 392 24.17 -8.21 -2.24
N LYS A 393 24.90 -7.89 -1.19
CA LYS A 393 24.32 -7.26 -0.01
C LYS A 393 23.75 -5.90 -0.37
N ALA A 394 22.65 -5.55 0.28
CA ALA A 394 21.95 -4.29 0.03
C ALA A 394 22.82 -3.05 0.34
N GLU A 395 23.81 -3.19 1.22
CA GLU A 395 24.73 -2.12 1.63
C GLU A 395 25.75 -1.72 0.57
N ASP A 396 25.98 -2.54 -0.48
CA ASP A 396 27.01 -2.30 -1.48
C ASP A 396 26.55 -1.40 -2.67
N LYS A 397 25.28 -0.94 -2.68
CA LYS A 397 24.72 -0.16 -3.81
C LYS A 397 24.74 1.37 -3.62
N ASP A 398 25.04 1.87 -2.42
CA ASP A 398 25.05 3.32 -2.11
C ASP A 398 26.49 3.88 -1.89
N SER A 399 27.51 3.23 -2.49
CA SER A 399 28.91 3.69 -2.43
C SER A 399 29.33 4.40 -3.70
#